data_e28a57ca6484be88a3a7cb26f884623a
#
_entry.id   e28a57ca6484be88a3a7cb26f884623a
#
_cell.length_a   1.000
_cell.length_b   1.000
_cell.length_c   1.000
_cell.angle_alpha   90.00
_cell.angle_beta   90.00
_cell.angle_gamma   90.00
#
_symmetry.space_group_name_H-M   'P 1'
#
loop_
_entity.id
_entity.type
_entity.pdbx_description
1 polymer ?
#
loop_
_entity_poly.entity_id
_entity_poly.type
_entity_poly.pdbx_seq_one_letter_code
_entity_poly.pdbx_strand_id
1 'polypeptide(L)'
;MKRFIVLLSAVILCLTLAGCSGSQYKKATELYEQGNYAEAGEIFSKLGNYEDSADKANECKYQEASALLQNSDYDAAKELFSALGDYGDSADKVKFCDYKKAEKLLADDDYDAAKAIFSTLGSYENSADQVKECDYQKAEELFNQEKYEEALEIYKTISEYRESETRIATANNKILYQKYGDVIDLLKEGAWFFSSGSVNVVNRLMFNSEYATVTPIFYDGNGHHNESNLTFTYTMDDKEITIKDEGSVYRTIPYSVKDEKIELGDGDYFTPEEVDANLQGYWDCRTSSVVLGMISANEYIIQFDNGQMTYENAAKAAPKFGYEYFYYGPYSGTYTVTKDGLTTQTGHNDWQFGFNIIDGEVVAMRCDDSCTPCSGFKGKDGYSFH
;
A
#
# COMPACT_ATOMS: atom_id res chain seq x y z
N MET A 1 -35.70 79.16 52.00
CA MET A 1 -34.88 78.24 52.82
C MET A 1 -35.03 76.76 52.36
N LYS A 2 -36.23 76.19 52.22
CA LYS A 2 -36.36 74.76 51.87
C LYS A 2 -35.70 74.35 50.50
N ARG A 3 -35.70 75.20 49.48
CA ARG A 3 -35.06 74.90 48.19
C ARG A 3 -33.50 74.95 48.28
N PHE A 4 -32.97 75.77 49.18
CA PHE A 4 -31.50 75.86 49.39
C PHE A 4 -30.92 74.66 50.15
N ILE A 5 -31.72 74.08 51.07
CA ILE A 5 -31.34 72.90 51.82
C ILE A 5 -31.36 71.65 50.95
N VAL A 6 -32.34 71.54 50.02
CA VAL A 6 -32.41 70.44 49.12
C VAL A 6 -31.23 70.45 48.11
N LEU A 7 -30.87 71.63 47.58
CA LEU A 7 -29.70 71.78 46.69
C LEU A 7 -28.38 71.51 47.46
N LEU A 8 -28.26 71.95 48.71
CA LEU A 8 -27.04 71.70 49.52
C LEU A 8 -26.92 70.20 49.86
N SER A 9 -28.03 69.53 50.20
CA SER A 9 -28.03 68.09 50.48
C SER A 9 -27.74 67.24 49.19
N ALA A 10 -28.22 67.68 48.04
CA ALA A 10 -27.90 67.03 46.76
C ALA A 10 -26.43 67.18 46.38
N VAL A 11 -25.82 68.36 46.64
CA VAL A 11 -24.41 68.62 46.39
C VAL A 11 -23.53 67.82 47.37
N ILE A 12 -23.90 67.75 48.64
CA ILE A 12 -23.18 66.90 49.62
C ILE A 12 -23.26 65.44 49.30
N LEU A 13 -24.44 64.96 48.87
CA LEU A 13 -24.62 63.56 48.41
C LEU A 13 -23.79 63.24 47.15
N CYS A 14 -23.73 64.18 46.22
CA CYS A 14 -22.86 64.03 45.00
C CYS A 14 -21.38 64.02 45.36
N LEU A 15 -20.93 64.85 46.32
CA LEU A 15 -19.53 64.91 46.78
C LEU A 15 -19.11 63.62 47.53
N THR A 16 -20.01 63.06 48.33
CA THR A 16 -19.73 61.80 49.06
C THR A 16 -19.73 60.62 48.07
N LEU A 17 -20.58 60.62 47.07
CA LEU A 17 -20.57 59.61 46.02
C LEU A 17 -19.29 59.70 45.12
N ALA A 18 -18.89 60.90 44.74
CA ALA A 18 -17.65 61.12 43.96
C ALA A 18 -16.39 60.78 44.77
N GLY A 19 -16.34 61.05 46.06
CA GLY A 19 -15.21 60.65 46.90
C GLY A 19 -15.11 59.16 47.15
N CYS A 20 -16.25 58.43 47.15
CA CYS A 20 -16.31 56.98 47.20
C CYS A 20 -15.85 56.38 45.89
N SER A 21 -16.26 56.94 44.75
CA SER A 21 -15.89 56.47 43.40
C SER A 21 -14.38 56.60 43.11
N GLY A 22 -13.78 57.76 43.54
CA GLY A 22 -12.33 57.95 43.34
C GLY A 22 -11.47 56.95 44.15
N SER A 23 -11.92 56.61 45.39
CA SER A 23 -11.23 55.61 46.18
C SER A 23 -11.36 54.20 45.57
N GLN A 24 -12.53 53.85 45.04
CA GLN A 24 -12.76 52.60 44.40
C GLN A 24 -11.99 52.49 43.05
N TYR A 25 -11.92 53.56 42.26
CA TYR A 25 -11.13 53.65 41.09
C TYR A 25 -9.63 53.42 41.38
N LYS A 26 -9.08 54.02 42.37
CA LYS A 26 -7.69 53.81 42.79
C LYS A 26 -7.46 52.38 43.25
N LYS A 27 -8.35 51.77 44.02
CA LYS A 27 -8.27 50.34 44.38
C LYS A 27 -8.30 49.44 43.18
N ALA A 28 -9.18 49.67 42.23
CA ALA A 28 -9.26 48.88 40.99
C ALA A 28 -7.97 48.99 40.15
N THR A 29 -7.36 50.21 40.10
CA THR A 29 -6.08 50.38 39.41
C THR A 29 -4.95 49.61 40.10
N GLU A 30 -4.88 49.64 41.42
CA GLU A 30 -3.88 48.86 42.18
C GLU A 30 -4.06 47.35 41.96
N LEU A 31 -5.29 46.82 41.91
CA LEU A 31 -5.58 45.42 41.61
C LEU A 31 -5.19 45.06 40.19
N TYR A 32 -5.44 45.92 39.22
CA TYR A 32 -5.04 45.74 37.82
C TYR A 32 -3.50 45.63 37.71
N GLU A 33 -2.75 46.51 38.35
CA GLU A 33 -1.28 46.49 38.37
C GLU A 33 -0.72 45.22 39.04
N GLN A 34 -1.46 44.62 39.97
CA GLN A 34 -1.13 43.33 40.60
C GLN A 34 -1.52 42.12 39.76
N GLY A 35 -2.19 42.30 38.60
CA GLY A 35 -2.67 41.21 37.76
C GLY A 35 -4.00 40.60 38.24
N ASN A 36 -4.67 41.19 39.24
CA ASN A 36 -5.94 40.72 39.75
C ASN A 36 -7.10 41.26 38.88
N TYR A 37 -7.08 40.87 37.61
CA TYR A 37 -7.95 41.44 36.57
C TYR A 37 -9.44 41.21 36.83
N ALA A 38 -9.84 40.04 37.32
CA ALA A 38 -11.23 39.74 37.63
C ALA A 38 -11.81 40.73 38.68
N GLU A 39 -11.13 40.92 39.84
CA GLU A 39 -11.58 41.81 40.90
C GLU A 39 -11.53 43.29 40.47
N ALA A 40 -10.47 43.70 39.75
CA ALA A 40 -10.35 45.04 39.19
C ALA A 40 -11.49 45.32 38.20
N GLY A 41 -11.79 44.42 37.29
CA GLY A 41 -12.85 44.53 36.30
C GLY A 41 -14.25 44.63 36.91
N GLU A 42 -14.52 43.88 37.98
CA GLU A 42 -15.78 44.06 38.74
C GLU A 42 -15.93 45.44 39.33
N ILE A 43 -14.87 46.02 39.92
CA ILE A 43 -14.91 47.33 40.50
C ILE A 43 -15.09 48.40 39.42
N PHE A 44 -14.32 48.33 38.33
CA PHE A 44 -14.45 49.26 37.20
C PHE A 44 -15.85 49.19 36.57
N SER A 45 -16.43 47.99 36.40
CA SER A 45 -17.78 47.81 35.89
C SER A 45 -18.84 48.48 36.78
N LYS A 46 -18.69 48.39 38.11
CA LYS A 46 -19.58 49.05 39.07
C LYS A 46 -19.44 50.59 39.07
N LEU A 47 -18.27 51.11 38.70
CA LEU A 47 -18.02 52.53 38.57
C LEU A 47 -18.66 53.13 37.29
N GLY A 48 -18.95 52.31 36.32
CA GLY A 48 -19.67 52.69 35.08
C GLY A 48 -18.95 53.81 34.31
N ASN A 49 -19.59 54.98 34.22
CA ASN A 49 -19.06 56.13 33.48
C ASN A 49 -18.10 57.03 34.30
N TYR A 50 -17.61 56.56 35.45
CA TYR A 50 -16.63 57.31 36.26
C TYR A 50 -15.25 57.23 35.56
N GLU A 51 -14.68 58.39 35.22
CA GLU A 51 -13.41 58.46 34.44
C GLU A 51 -13.45 57.50 33.20
N ASP A 52 -12.44 56.71 33.00
CA ASP A 52 -12.33 55.70 31.98
C ASP A 52 -12.70 54.29 32.44
N SER A 53 -13.50 54.17 33.52
CA SER A 53 -13.82 52.88 34.14
C SER A 53 -14.48 51.89 33.19
N ALA A 54 -15.29 52.34 32.24
CA ALA A 54 -15.92 51.46 31.25
C ALA A 54 -14.87 50.82 30.33
N ASP A 55 -13.89 51.59 29.86
CA ASP A 55 -12.80 51.08 29.00
C ASP A 55 -11.87 50.17 29.78
N LYS A 56 -11.54 50.55 31.05
CA LYS A 56 -10.74 49.72 31.96
C LYS A 56 -11.42 48.42 32.36
N ALA A 57 -12.74 48.38 32.45
CA ALA A 57 -13.48 47.15 32.72
C ALA A 57 -13.35 46.17 31.51
N ASN A 58 -13.40 46.66 30.28
CA ASN A 58 -13.15 45.86 29.10
C ASN A 58 -11.70 45.39 29.01
N GLU A 59 -10.73 46.28 29.32
CA GLU A 59 -9.31 45.93 29.37
C GLU A 59 -9.04 44.83 30.40
N CYS A 60 -9.61 44.94 31.64
CA CYS A 60 -9.50 43.90 32.66
C CYS A 60 -10.02 42.57 32.17
N LYS A 61 -11.21 42.55 31.55
CA LYS A 61 -11.81 41.34 30.99
C LYS A 61 -10.94 40.75 29.89
N TYR A 62 -10.33 41.59 29.04
CA TYR A 62 -9.41 41.16 28.00
C TYR A 62 -8.15 40.53 28.60
N GLN A 63 -7.55 41.13 29.63
CA GLN A 63 -6.38 40.58 30.29
C GLN A 63 -6.68 39.26 31.04
N GLU A 64 -7.85 39.17 31.68
CA GLU A 64 -8.33 37.93 32.29
C GLU A 64 -8.50 36.83 31.27
N ALA A 65 -9.16 37.11 30.15
CA ALA A 65 -9.30 36.17 29.05
C ALA A 65 -7.95 35.71 28.47
N SER A 66 -7.01 36.65 28.35
CA SER A 66 -5.65 36.37 27.89
C SER A 66 -4.89 35.46 28.86
N ALA A 67 -5.05 35.66 30.17
CA ALA A 67 -4.46 34.81 31.20
C ALA A 67 -5.05 33.37 31.16
N LEU A 68 -6.37 33.24 31.00
CA LEU A 68 -7.05 31.96 30.84
C LEU A 68 -6.56 31.23 29.60
N LEU A 69 -6.41 31.95 28.50
CA LEU A 69 -5.87 31.39 27.23
C LEU A 69 -4.44 30.85 27.43
N GLN A 70 -3.57 31.58 28.12
CA GLN A 70 -2.22 31.13 28.48
C GLN A 70 -2.21 29.88 29.36
N ASN A 71 -3.21 29.74 30.21
CA ASN A 71 -3.39 28.59 31.09
C ASN A 71 -4.13 27.41 30.38
N SER A 72 -4.37 27.52 29.07
CA SER A 72 -5.08 26.53 28.28
C SER A 72 -6.54 26.29 28.70
N ASP A 73 -7.15 27.26 29.42
CA ASP A 73 -8.59 27.26 29.70
C ASP A 73 -9.33 27.95 28.54
N TYR A 74 -9.39 27.25 27.42
CA TYR A 74 -9.88 27.80 26.16
C TYR A 74 -11.36 28.14 26.18
N ASP A 75 -12.18 27.39 26.92
CA ASP A 75 -13.62 27.63 27.01
C ASP A 75 -13.91 28.90 27.81
N ALA A 76 -13.32 29.06 28.98
CA ALA A 76 -13.48 30.28 29.79
C ALA A 76 -12.90 31.52 29.10
N ALA A 77 -11.73 31.40 28.47
CA ALA A 77 -11.16 32.48 27.66
C ALA A 77 -12.10 32.89 26.51
N LYS A 78 -12.67 31.92 25.78
CA LYS A 78 -13.63 32.17 24.71
C LYS A 78 -14.88 32.90 25.16
N GLU A 79 -15.43 32.53 26.33
CA GLU A 79 -16.60 33.21 26.91
C GLU A 79 -16.32 34.69 27.16
N LEU A 80 -15.16 35.00 27.76
CA LEU A 80 -14.79 36.38 28.06
C LEU A 80 -14.49 37.18 26.77
N PHE A 81 -13.76 36.63 25.81
CA PHE A 81 -13.55 37.28 24.51
C PHE A 81 -14.85 37.50 23.76
N SER A 82 -15.78 36.53 23.78
CA SER A 82 -17.09 36.68 23.17
C SER A 82 -17.92 37.80 23.80
N ALA A 83 -17.84 37.96 25.14
CA ALA A 83 -18.51 39.04 25.85
C ALA A 83 -17.90 40.44 25.59
N LEU A 84 -16.68 40.50 25.05
CA LEU A 84 -16.02 41.74 24.66
C LEU A 84 -16.41 42.19 23.25
N GLY A 85 -16.96 41.29 22.43
CA GLY A 85 -17.39 41.60 21.03
C GLY A 85 -16.24 42.14 20.18
N ASP A 86 -16.40 43.36 19.69
CA ASP A 86 -15.43 44.02 18.80
C ASP A 86 -14.32 44.76 19.58
N TYR A 87 -14.16 44.55 20.88
CA TYR A 87 -13.08 45.18 21.67
C TYR A 87 -11.73 44.56 21.30
N GLY A 88 -10.82 45.39 20.78
CA GLY A 88 -9.50 44.94 20.36
C GLY A 88 -9.58 43.87 19.24
N ASP A 89 -8.87 42.75 19.46
CA ASP A 89 -8.90 41.58 18.56
C ASP A 89 -9.74 40.43 19.17
N SER A 90 -10.67 40.73 20.07
CA SER A 90 -11.44 39.69 20.78
C SER A 90 -12.20 38.75 19.88
N ALA A 91 -12.75 39.25 18.76
CA ALA A 91 -13.43 38.41 17.77
C ALA A 91 -12.49 37.34 17.11
N ASP A 92 -11.24 37.71 16.85
CA ASP A 92 -10.21 36.78 16.37
C ASP A 92 -9.72 35.86 17.48
N LYS A 93 -9.61 36.34 18.73
CA LYS A 93 -9.28 35.52 19.90
C LYS A 93 -10.31 34.43 20.17
N VAL A 94 -11.59 34.67 19.90
CA VAL A 94 -12.64 33.64 20.00
C VAL A 94 -12.31 32.47 19.05
N LYS A 95 -11.97 32.75 17.78
CA LYS A 95 -11.56 31.71 16.83
C LYS A 95 -10.27 31.04 17.26
N PHE A 96 -9.33 31.81 17.79
CA PHE A 96 -8.05 31.27 18.28
C PHE A 96 -8.24 30.32 19.47
N CYS A 97 -9.18 30.61 20.39
CA CYS A 97 -9.54 29.69 21.47
C CYS A 97 -10.08 28.37 20.94
N ASP A 98 -11.01 28.43 19.96
CA ASP A 98 -11.54 27.24 19.32
C ASP A 98 -10.42 26.44 18.61
N TYR A 99 -9.53 27.14 17.89
CA TYR A 99 -8.41 26.51 17.22
C TYR A 99 -7.49 25.78 18.21
N LYS A 100 -7.12 26.44 19.31
CA LYS A 100 -6.28 25.86 20.35
C LYS A 100 -6.95 24.69 21.09
N LYS A 101 -8.26 24.78 21.31
CA LYS A 101 -9.04 23.68 21.87
C LYS A 101 -9.02 22.47 20.94
N ALA A 102 -9.19 22.69 19.64
CA ALA A 102 -9.15 21.61 18.64
C ALA A 102 -7.73 20.97 18.54
N GLU A 103 -6.66 21.79 18.59
CA GLU A 103 -5.29 21.25 18.65
C GLU A 103 -5.07 20.37 19.89
N LYS A 104 -5.62 20.76 21.03
CA LYS A 104 -5.53 19.96 22.24
C LYS A 104 -6.31 18.65 22.12
N LEU A 105 -7.55 18.69 21.61
CA LEU A 105 -8.36 17.49 21.38
C LEU A 105 -7.67 16.53 20.41
N LEU A 106 -7.05 17.05 19.36
CA LEU A 106 -6.26 16.23 18.42
C LEU A 106 -5.06 15.57 19.12
N ALA A 107 -4.39 16.28 20.00
CA ALA A 107 -3.28 15.74 20.80
C ALA A 107 -3.73 14.73 21.86
N ASP A 108 -4.97 14.82 22.31
CA ASP A 108 -5.61 13.92 23.28
C ASP A 108 -6.34 12.75 22.55
N ASP A 109 -6.09 12.56 21.23
CA ASP A 109 -6.65 11.53 20.36
C ASP A 109 -8.19 11.59 20.17
N ASP A 110 -8.83 12.73 20.53
CA ASP A 110 -10.24 12.95 20.26
C ASP A 110 -10.43 13.58 18.87
N TYR A 111 -10.19 12.74 17.85
CA TYR A 111 -10.17 13.16 16.45
C TYR A 111 -11.51 13.71 15.96
N ASP A 112 -12.63 13.11 16.40
CA ASP A 112 -13.96 13.53 15.98
C ASP A 112 -14.32 14.91 16.54
N ALA A 113 -14.06 15.16 17.81
CA ALA A 113 -14.31 16.46 18.43
C ALA A 113 -13.37 17.54 17.85
N ALA A 114 -12.09 17.23 17.65
CA ALA A 114 -11.13 18.13 17.02
C ALA A 114 -11.59 18.51 15.60
N LYS A 115 -11.93 17.51 14.78
CA LYS A 115 -12.43 17.69 13.41
C LYS A 115 -13.68 18.57 13.35
N ALA A 116 -14.62 18.35 14.27
CA ALA A 116 -15.84 19.16 14.34
C ALA A 116 -15.52 20.64 14.53
N ILE A 117 -14.59 20.97 15.44
CA ILE A 117 -14.19 22.35 15.70
C ILE A 117 -13.42 22.92 14.51
N PHE A 118 -12.40 22.25 13.98
CA PHE A 118 -11.66 22.71 12.82
C PHE A 118 -12.55 22.95 11.60
N SER A 119 -13.58 22.10 11.40
CA SER A 119 -14.54 22.27 10.31
C SER A 119 -15.35 23.56 10.45
N THR A 120 -15.72 23.98 11.69
CA THR A 120 -16.43 25.24 11.91
C THR A 120 -15.55 26.47 11.69
N LEU A 121 -14.25 26.34 11.88
CA LEU A 121 -13.25 27.40 11.67
C LEU A 121 -12.98 27.65 10.18
N GLY A 122 -13.24 26.67 9.32
CA GLY A 122 -13.12 26.79 7.87
C GLY A 122 -11.70 27.11 7.42
N SER A 123 -11.49 28.31 6.87
CA SER A 123 -10.19 28.78 6.39
C SER A 123 -9.36 29.50 7.46
N TYR A 124 -9.78 29.50 8.73
CA TYR A 124 -9.00 30.12 9.79
C TYR A 124 -7.73 29.31 10.05
N GLU A 125 -6.58 29.99 10.04
CA GLU A 125 -5.25 29.36 10.12
C GLU A 125 -5.14 28.19 9.12
N ASN A 126 -4.68 27.02 9.54
CA ASN A 126 -4.61 25.81 8.73
C ASN A 126 -5.73 24.80 9.06
N SER A 127 -6.89 25.28 9.57
CA SER A 127 -7.99 24.40 10.02
C SER A 127 -8.45 23.40 8.96
N ALA A 128 -8.45 23.78 7.68
CA ALA A 128 -8.82 22.88 6.59
C ALA A 128 -7.85 21.69 6.46
N ASP A 129 -6.56 21.90 6.69
CA ASP A 129 -5.58 20.80 6.67
C ASP A 129 -5.62 20.00 7.99
N GLN A 130 -5.95 20.65 9.11
CA GLN A 130 -6.16 19.96 10.39
C GLN A 130 -7.38 19.01 10.34
N VAL A 131 -8.41 19.32 9.56
CA VAL A 131 -9.53 18.39 9.32
C VAL A 131 -9.02 17.09 8.68
N LYS A 132 -8.15 17.20 7.67
CA LYS A 132 -7.55 16.02 7.03
C LYS A 132 -6.61 15.28 7.98
N GLU A 133 -5.89 16.02 8.81
CA GLU A 133 -5.02 15.43 9.84
C GLU A 133 -5.82 14.60 10.84
N CYS A 134 -6.97 15.12 11.32
CA CYS A 134 -7.86 14.34 12.20
C CYS A 134 -8.32 13.04 11.54
N ASP A 135 -8.72 13.10 10.27
CA ASP A 135 -9.12 11.92 9.52
C ASP A 135 -7.95 10.93 9.36
N TYR A 136 -6.75 11.44 9.04
CA TYR A 136 -5.57 10.61 8.88
C TYR A 136 -5.20 9.89 10.18
N GLN A 137 -5.14 10.59 11.29
CA GLN A 137 -4.81 10.00 12.60
C GLN A 137 -5.86 8.98 13.05
N LYS A 138 -7.14 9.28 12.83
CA LYS A 138 -8.22 8.31 13.09
C LYS A 138 -8.09 7.05 12.26
N ALA A 139 -7.75 7.19 10.97
CA ALA A 139 -7.52 6.05 10.10
C ALA A 139 -6.30 5.23 10.53
N GLU A 140 -5.20 5.87 10.97
CA GLU A 140 -4.03 5.19 11.53
C GLU A 140 -4.38 4.42 12.81
N GLU A 141 -5.19 5.01 13.69
CA GLU A 141 -5.66 4.33 14.90
C GLU A 141 -6.48 3.08 14.55
N LEU A 142 -7.46 3.21 13.63
CA LEU A 142 -8.27 2.08 13.17
C LEU A 142 -7.41 1.01 12.51
N PHE A 143 -6.43 1.42 11.70
CA PHE A 143 -5.50 0.50 11.06
C PHE A 143 -4.68 -0.29 12.08
N ASN A 144 -4.19 0.36 13.14
CA ASN A 144 -3.45 -0.27 14.23
C ASN A 144 -4.33 -1.20 15.08
N GLN A 145 -5.65 -0.96 15.12
CA GLN A 145 -6.65 -1.85 15.73
C GLN A 145 -7.08 -3.00 14.79
N GLU A 146 -6.43 -3.16 13.65
CA GLU A 146 -6.73 -4.17 12.62
C GLU A 146 -8.14 -4.01 11.98
N LYS A 147 -8.76 -2.82 12.12
CA LYS A 147 -10.03 -2.46 11.49
C LYS A 147 -9.78 -1.86 10.10
N TYR A 148 -9.24 -2.69 9.23
CA TYR A 148 -8.70 -2.22 7.95
C TYR A 148 -9.77 -1.68 7.01
N GLU A 149 -10.99 -2.23 7.01
CA GLU A 149 -12.10 -1.73 6.20
C GLU A 149 -12.53 -0.32 6.61
N GLU A 150 -12.63 -0.06 7.93
CA GLU A 150 -13.00 1.25 8.45
C GLU A 150 -11.90 2.28 8.15
N ALA A 151 -10.64 1.91 8.36
CA ALA A 151 -9.50 2.74 8.03
C ALA A 151 -9.44 3.07 6.53
N LEU A 152 -9.65 2.07 5.68
CA LEU A 152 -9.66 2.19 4.21
C LEU A 152 -10.68 3.22 3.73
N GLU A 153 -11.89 3.21 4.28
CA GLU A 153 -12.93 4.17 3.90
C GLU A 153 -12.52 5.61 4.23
N ILE A 154 -11.84 5.83 5.36
CA ILE A 154 -11.33 7.16 5.71
C ILE A 154 -10.18 7.56 4.78
N TYR A 155 -9.17 6.70 4.56
CA TYR A 155 -8.04 7.01 3.67
C TYR A 155 -8.49 7.38 2.26
N LYS A 156 -9.53 6.74 1.73
CA LYS A 156 -10.10 7.08 0.41
C LYS A 156 -10.61 8.52 0.34
N THR A 157 -11.15 9.05 1.45
CA THR A 157 -11.65 10.44 1.49
C THR A 157 -10.53 11.48 1.48
N ILE A 158 -9.33 11.08 1.88
CA ILE A 158 -8.14 11.92 1.99
C ILE A 158 -6.96 11.37 1.15
N SER A 159 -7.24 10.74 0.01
CA SER A 159 -6.26 9.98 -0.79
C SER A 159 -5.00 10.77 -1.16
N GLU A 160 -5.13 12.08 -1.38
CA GLU A 160 -4.01 12.97 -1.72
C GLU A 160 -3.26 13.51 -0.48
N TYR A 161 -3.69 13.14 0.73
CA TYR A 161 -3.10 13.65 1.96
C TYR A 161 -2.09 12.66 2.54
N ARG A 162 -0.86 13.12 2.79
CA ARG A 162 0.26 12.31 3.32
C ARG A 162 0.43 10.99 2.54
N GLU A 163 0.60 9.88 3.24
CA GLU A 163 0.79 8.54 2.69
C GLU A 163 -0.54 7.80 2.47
N SER A 164 -1.68 8.48 2.41
CA SER A 164 -3.01 7.85 2.32
C SER A 164 -3.14 6.91 1.12
N GLU A 165 -2.55 7.24 -0.04
CA GLU A 165 -2.54 6.36 -1.21
C GLU A 165 -1.82 5.03 -0.93
N THR A 166 -0.67 5.09 -0.30
CA THR A 166 0.09 3.88 0.12
C THR A 166 -0.68 3.11 1.19
N ARG A 167 -1.33 3.81 2.13
CA ARG A 167 -2.16 3.19 3.16
C ARG A 167 -3.38 2.50 2.59
N ILE A 168 -4.01 3.05 1.56
CA ILE A 168 -5.10 2.39 0.82
C ILE A 168 -4.64 1.05 0.25
N ALA A 169 -3.48 1.01 -0.42
CA ALA A 169 -2.93 -0.23 -0.96
C ALA A 169 -2.63 -1.24 0.16
N THR A 170 -2.00 -0.79 1.24
CA THR A 170 -1.66 -1.64 2.39
C THR A 170 -2.92 -2.18 3.09
N ALA A 171 -3.95 -1.35 3.30
CA ALA A 171 -5.21 -1.77 3.91
C ALA A 171 -5.92 -2.83 3.06
N ASN A 172 -5.99 -2.63 1.74
CA ASN A 172 -6.55 -3.63 0.82
C ASN A 172 -5.83 -4.98 0.93
N ASN A 173 -4.49 -4.98 1.00
CA ASN A 173 -3.70 -6.21 1.17
C ASN A 173 -3.96 -6.86 2.53
N LYS A 174 -4.09 -6.08 3.60
CA LYS A 174 -4.44 -6.60 4.93
C LYS A 174 -5.83 -7.22 4.98
N ILE A 175 -6.82 -6.57 4.37
CA ILE A 175 -8.19 -7.11 4.22
C ILE A 175 -8.16 -8.43 3.45
N LEU A 176 -7.42 -8.46 2.33
CA LEU A 176 -7.27 -9.66 1.52
C LEU A 176 -6.66 -10.81 2.36
N TYR A 177 -5.60 -10.52 3.10
CA TYR A 177 -4.93 -11.50 3.95
C TYR A 177 -5.80 -11.95 5.14
N GLN A 178 -6.57 -11.06 5.75
CA GLN A 178 -7.52 -11.45 6.81
C GLN A 178 -8.56 -12.46 6.29
N LYS A 179 -8.98 -12.31 5.04
CA LYS A 179 -10.02 -13.16 4.44
C LYS A 179 -9.47 -14.47 3.84
N TYR A 180 -8.29 -14.42 3.22
CA TYR A 180 -7.74 -15.51 2.43
C TYR A 180 -6.32 -15.92 2.85
N GLY A 181 -5.90 -15.61 4.09
CA GLY A 181 -4.54 -15.82 4.55
C GLY A 181 -4.02 -17.23 4.34
N ASP A 182 -4.81 -18.24 4.68
CA ASP A 182 -4.42 -19.65 4.49
C ASP A 182 -4.14 -19.98 3.02
N VAL A 183 -4.96 -19.44 2.11
CA VAL A 183 -4.76 -19.64 0.65
C VAL A 183 -3.54 -18.85 0.17
N ILE A 184 -3.36 -17.62 0.65
CA ILE A 184 -2.21 -16.79 0.31
C ILE A 184 -0.90 -17.44 0.79
N ASP A 185 -0.91 -18.08 1.96
CA ASP A 185 0.26 -18.80 2.47
C ASP A 185 0.62 -19.99 1.58
N LEU A 186 -0.36 -20.75 1.10
CA LEU A 186 -0.12 -21.79 0.11
C LEU A 186 0.42 -21.21 -1.22
N LEU A 187 -0.11 -20.08 -1.67
CA LEU A 187 0.38 -19.40 -2.88
C LEU A 187 1.84 -18.93 -2.75
N LYS A 188 2.24 -18.47 -1.58
CA LYS A 188 3.63 -18.00 -1.34
C LYS A 188 4.68 -19.10 -1.42
N GLU A 189 4.29 -20.33 -1.10
CA GLU A 189 5.19 -21.47 -1.16
C GLU A 189 5.33 -22.04 -2.57
N GLY A 190 4.34 -21.76 -3.45
CA GLY A 190 4.24 -22.32 -4.79
C GLY A 190 4.97 -21.51 -5.86
N ALA A 191 5.20 -22.19 -6.96
CA ALA A 191 5.57 -21.60 -8.24
C ALA A 191 4.83 -22.37 -9.34
N TRP A 192 4.35 -21.65 -10.35
CA TRP A 192 3.58 -22.25 -11.44
C TRP A 192 4.14 -21.80 -12.79
N PHE A 193 4.27 -22.74 -13.69
CA PHE A 193 4.67 -22.48 -15.07
C PHE A 193 3.45 -22.46 -15.97
N PHE A 194 3.42 -21.55 -16.92
CA PHE A 194 2.36 -21.45 -17.91
C PHE A 194 2.89 -20.96 -19.26
N SER A 195 2.15 -21.23 -20.33
CA SER A 195 2.54 -20.85 -21.69
C SER A 195 2.70 -19.34 -21.84
N SER A 196 3.79 -18.92 -22.48
CA SER A 196 3.98 -17.54 -22.93
C SER A 196 3.41 -17.28 -24.33
N GLY A 197 3.03 -18.33 -25.04
CA GLY A 197 2.72 -18.27 -26.47
C GLY A 197 3.96 -18.27 -27.40
N SER A 198 5.16 -18.25 -26.82
CA SER A 198 6.44 -18.30 -27.58
C SER A 198 7.12 -19.64 -27.43
N VAL A 199 7.81 -20.12 -28.46
CA VAL A 199 8.38 -21.48 -28.51
C VAL A 199 9.48 -21.69 -27.48
N ASN A 200 10.28 -20.69 -27.19
CA ASN A 200 11.46 -20.79 -26.33
C ASN A 200 11.31 -20.05 -24.98
N VAL A 201 10.09 -19.71 -24.63
CA VAL A 201 9.79 -18.98 -23.40
C VAL A 201 8.66 -19.65 -22.64
N VAL A 202 8.85 -19.91 -21.37
CA VAL A 202 7.79 -20.27 -20.42
C VAL A 202 7.70 -19.19 -19.36
N ASN A 203 6.49 -18.84 -18.95
CA ASN A 203 6.30 -17.91 -17.87
C ASN A 203 6.24 -18.65 -16.53
N ARG A 204 6.90 -18.09 -15.52
CA ARG A 204 6.78 -18.51 -14.14
C ARG A 204 5.93 -17.50 -13.36
N LEU A 205 4.93 -17.98 -12.66
CA LEU A 205 4.08 -17.20 -11.76
C LEU A 205 4.42 -17.54 -10.32
N MET A 206 4.65 -16.53 -9.50
CA MET A 206 4.85 -16.64 -8.06
C MET A 206 4.05 -15.56 -7.35
N PHE A 207 3.70 -15.79 -6.09
CA PHE A 207 2.98 -14.86 -5.24
C PHE A 207 3.76 -14.55 -3.98
N ASN A 208 3.55 -13.36 -3.46
CA ASN A 208 3.81 -13.00 -2.08
C ASN A 208 2.53 -12.41 -1.47
N SER A 209 2.59 -11.87 -0.24
CA SER A 209 1.39 -11.32 0.42
C SER A 209 0.81 -10.06 -0.26
N GLU A 210 1.51 -9.45 -1.22
CA GLU A 210 1.17 -8.16 -1.80
C GLU A 210 1.10 -8.18 -3.32
N TYR A 211 1.94 -9.00 -3.96
CA TYR A 211 2.14 -8.99 -5.40
C TYR A 211 2.17 -10.38 -6.00
N ALA A 212 1.70 -10.49 -7.24
CA ALA A 212 2.00 -11.57 -8.15
C ALA A 212 3.19 -11.18 -9.02
N THR A 213 4.12 -12.09 -9.23
CA THR A 213 5.30 -11.88 -10.06
C THR A 213 5.28 -12.85 -11.23
N VAL A 214 5.34 -12.33 -12.45
CA VAL A 214 5.50 -13.11 -13.66
C VAL A 214 6.92 -12.93 -14.18
N THR A 215 7.66 -14.03 -14.30
CA THR A 215 9.03 -14.05 -14.81
C THR A 215 9.09 -14.86 -16.08
N PRO A 216 9.36 -14.26 -17.24
CA PRO A 216 9.67 -15.02 -18.45
C PRO A 216 11.00 -15.76 -18.29
N ILE A 217 11.00 -17.05 -18.55
CA ILE A 217 12.18 -17.91 -18.54
C ILE A 217 12.49 -18.28 -19.98
N PHE A 218 13.64 -17.87 -20.46
CA PHE A 218 14.13 -18.17 -21.80
C PHE A 218 15.03 -19.39 -21.77
N TYR A 219 14.86 -20.24 -22.75
CA TYR A 219 15.76 -21.35 -23.00
C TYR A 219 16.49 -21.11 -24.31
N ASP A 220 17.81 -21.14 -24.31
CA ASP A 220 18.68 -20.99 -25.48
C ASP A 220 19.88 -21.95 -25.43
N GLY A 221 20.82 -21.82 -26.35
CA GLY A 221 22.02 -22.65 -26.42
C GLY A 221 22.96 -22.54 -25.22
N ASN A 222 22.77 -21.54 -24.35
CA ASN A 222 23.55 -21.34 -23.13
C ASN A 222 22.82 -21.85 -21.86
N GLY A 223 21.64 -22.40 -21.99
CA GLY A 223 20.78 -22.87 -20.91
C GLY A 223 19.53 -22.02 -20.74
N HIS A 224 19.05 -21.91 -19.50
CA HIS A 224 17.93 -21.01 -19.22
C HIS A 224 18.43 -19.72 -18.56
N HIS A 225 17.77 -18.62 -18.85
CA HIS A 225 17.95 -17.37 -18.16
C HIS A 225 16.60 -16.69 -17.90
N ASN A 226 16.50 -15.99 -16.77
CA ASN A 226 15.30 -15.27 -16.38
C ASN A 226 15.39 -13.83 -16.89
N GLU A 227 14.33 -13.35 -17.48
CA GLU A 227 14.15 -11.92 -17.75
C GLU A 227 13.74 -11.16 -16.47
N SER A 228 13.63 -9.86 -16.61
CA SER A 228 13.17 -9.01 -15.53
C SER A 228 11.76 -9.42 -15.07
N ASN A 229 11.58 -9.48 -13.76
CA ASN A 229 10.29 -9.76 -13.16
C ASN A 229 9.27 -8.67 -13.50
N LEU A 230 8.10 -9.07 -13.97
CA LEU A 230 6.92 -8.24 -14.06
C LEU A 230 6.13 -8.40 -12.77
N THR A 231 5.89 -7.29 -12.07
CA THR A 231 5.20 -7.29 -10.77
C THR A 231 3.82 -6.68 -10.91
N PHE A 232 2.82 -7.38 -10.41
CA PHE A 232 1.42 -7.04 -10.53
C PHE A 232 0.75 -7.04 -9.15
N THR A 233 -0.24 -6.19 -8.94
CA THR A 233 -1.16 -6.37 -7.81
C THR A 233 -2.13 -7.50 -8.09
N TYR A 234 -2.70 -8.10 -7.05
CA TYR A 234 -3.75 -9.08 -7.23
C TYR A 234 -4.87 -8.92 -6.21
N THR A 235 -6.04 -9.40 -6.58
CA THR A 235 -7.20 -9.59 -5.71
C THR A 235 -7.70 -11.01 -5.89
N MET A 236 -8.46 -11.51 -4.92
CA MET A 236 -9.05 -12.84 -5.07
C MET A 236 -10.43 -12.90 -4.42
N ASP A 237 -11.23 -13.85 -4.87
CA ASP A 237 -12.45 -14.28 -4.24
C ASP A 237 -12.40 -15.80 -3.97
N ASP A 238 -13.53 -16.41 -3.65
CA ASP A 238 -13.59 -17.83 -3.26
C ASP A 238 -13.32 -18.81 -4.44
N LYS A 239 -13.09 -18.30 -5.66
CA LYS A 239 -12.97 -19.11 -6.88
C LYS A 239 -11.81 -18.72 -7.77
N GLU A 240 -11.43 -17.45 -7.78
CA GLU A 240 -10.47 -16.96 -8.75
C GLU A 240 -9.55 -15.87 -8.19
N ILE A 241 -8.36 -15.80 -8.75
CA ILE A 241 -7.36 -14.77 -8.49
C ILE A 241 -7.35 -13.85 -9.70
N THR A 242 -7.53 -12.54 -9.47
CA THR A 242 -7.43 -11.53 -10.52
C THR A 242 -6.12 -10.76 -10.37
N ILE A 243 -5.24 -10.89 -11.33
CA ILE A 243 -3.96 -10.18 -11.44
C ILE A 243 -4.19 -8.90 -12.23
N LYS A 244 -3.66 -7.76 -11.75
CA LYS A 244 -3.88 -6.43 -12.32
C LYS A 244 -2.59 -5.69 -12.57
N ASP A 245 -2.53 -5.04 -13.73
CA ASP A 245 -1.49 -4.10 -14.14
C ASP A 245 -2.07 -2.68 -14.12
N GLU A 246 -1.53 -1.79 -13.27
CA GLU A 246 -2.01 -0.42 -13.09
C GLU A 246 -3.55 -0.30 -13.00
N GLY A 247 -4.19 -1.25 -12.29
CA GLY A 247 -5.64 -1.31 -12.10
C GLY A 247 -6.42 -2.00 -13.23
N SER A 248 -5.81 -2.28 -14.37
CA SER A 248 -6.39 -3.07 -15.46
C SER A 248 -6.20 -4.56 -15.22
N VAL A 249 -7.21 -5.39 -15.56
CA VAL A 249 -7.08 -6.84 -15.43
C VAL A 249 -6.07 -7.36 -16.45
N TYR A 250 -4.96 -7.90 -15.93
CA TYR A 250 -3.96 -8.62 -16.74
C TYR A 250 -4.41 -10.08 -16.99
N ARG A 251 -4.84 -10.77 -15.92
CA ARG A 251 -5.28 -12.17 -15.99
C ARG A 251 -6.19 -12.53 -14.82
N THR A 252 -7.16 -13.38 -15.07
CA THR A 252 -7.98 -14.06 -14.05
C THR A 252 -7.67 -15.55 -14.08
N ILE A 253 -7.41 -16.14 -12.91
CA ILE A 253 -6.97 -17.52 -12.75
C ILE A 253 -7.91 -18.22 -11.78
N PRO A 254 -8.71 -19.19 -12.21
CA PRO A 254 -9.45 -20.06 -11.30
C PRO A 254 -8.49 -20.79 -10.35
N TYR A 255 -8.92 -21.06 -9.13
CA TYR A 255 -8.14 -21.88 -8.22
C TYR A 255 -9.03 -22.83 -7.41
N SER A 256 -8.42 -23.90 -6.92
CA SER A 256 -9.01 -24.78 -5.94
C SER A 256 -7.98 -25.21 -4.92
N VAL A 257 -8.43 -25.54 -3.70
CA VAL A 257 -7.57 -26.06 -2.64
C VAL A 257 -8.00 -27.49 -2.33
N LYS A 258 -7.07 -28.43 -2.40
CA LYS A 258 -7.28 -29.82 -2.05
C LYS A 258 -6.06 -30.35 -1.31
N ASP A 259 -6.30 -31.05 -0.20
CA ASP A 259 -5.25 -31.72 0.59
C ASP A 259 -4.08 -30.76 0.92
N GLU A 260 -4.40 -29.52 1.35
CA GLU A 260 -3.44 -28.46 1.67
C GLU A 260 -2.56 -28.04 0.47
N LYS A 261 -2.99 -28.31 -0.76
CA LYS A 261 -2.34 -27.85 -1.99
C LYS A 261 -3.29 -26.96 -2.76
N ILE A 262 -2.73 -25.99 -3.44
CA ILE A 262 -3.47 -25.09 -4.33
C ILE A 262 -3.20 -25.51 -5.79
N GLU A 263 -4.29 -25.68 -6.54
CA GLU A 263 -4.28 -25.91 -7.98
C GLU A 263 -4.72 -24.61 -8.66
N LEU A 264 -3.98 -24.15 -9.67
CA LEU A 264 -4.29 -22.97 -10.46
C LEU A 264 -4.76 -23.33 -11.86
N GLY A 265 -5.77 -22.60 -12.36
CA GLY A 265 -6.31 -22.75 -13.70
C GLY A 265 -7.03 -24.08 -13.92
N ASP A 266 -7.42 -24.30 -15.18
CA ASP A 266 -8.10 -25.51 -15.64
C ASP A 266 -7.12 -26.46 -16.36
N GLY A 267 -5.90 -26.63 -15.81
CA GLY A 267 -4.85 -27.48 -16.41
C GLY A 267 -3.80 -26.72 -17.22
N ASP A 268 -3.80 -25.39 -17.17
CA ASP A 268 -2.83 -24.56 -17.91
C ASP A 268 -1.61 -24.13 -17.08
N TYR A 269 -1.61 -24.44 -15.78
CA TYR A 269 -0.58 -24.06 -14.81
C TYR A 269 0.02 -25.31 -14.19
N PHE A 270 1.33 -25.42 -14.20
CA PHE A 270 2.08 -26.58 -13.75
C PHE A 270 3.06 -26.22 -12.64
N THR A 271 3.01 -26.93 -11.53
CA THR A 271 4.03 -26.86 -10.49
C THR A 271 5.35 -27.49 -10.99
N PRO A 272 6.49 -27.22 -10.34
CA PRO A 272 7.74 -27.89 -10.69
C PRO A 272 7.64 -29.42 -10.68
N GLU A 273 6.91 -29.99 -9.72
CA GLU A 273 6.70 -31.44 -9.59
C GLU A 273 5.86 -32.00 -10.74
N GLU A 274 4.85 -31.27 -11.18
CA GLU A 274 4.03 -31.66 -12.34
C GLU A 274 4.81 -31.55 -13.64
N VAL A 275 5.67 -30.52 -13.79
CA VAL A 275 6.59 -30.42 -14.93
C VAL A 275 7.54 -31.62 -14.93
N ASP A 276 8.16 -31.95 -13.79
CA ASP A 276 9.05 -33.11 -13.69
C ASP A 276 8.32 -34.41 -14.03
N ALA A 277 7.14 -34.63 -13.45
CA ALA A 277 6.32 -35.81 -13.73
C ALA A 277 5.91 -35.92 -15.20
N ASN A 278 5.62 -34.79 -15.86
CA ASN A 278 5.25 -34.77 -17.26
C ASN A 278 6.44 -34.94 -18.22
N LEU A 279 7.65 -34.56 -17.78
CA LEU A 279 8.87 -34.76 -18.57
C LEU A 279 9.33 -36.23 -18.60
N GLN A 280 8.91 -37.08 -17.65
CA GLN A 280 9.31 -38.48 -17.60
C GLN A 280 9.02 -39.21 -18.91
N GLY A 281 9.99 -39.99 -19.43
CA GLY A 281 9.86 -40.79 -20.65
C GLY A 281 10.78 -40.35 -21.76
N TYR A 282 10.39 -40.68 -22.98
CA TYR A 282 11.19 -40.45 -24.19
C TYR A 282 10.64 -39.29 -25.00
N TRP A 283 11.54 -38.48 -25.53
CA TRP A 283 11.25 -37.34 -26.36
C TRP A 283 12.06 -37.36 -27.65
N ASP A 284 11.40 -37.24 -28.81
CA ASP A 284 12.00 -37.21 -30.14
C ASP A 284 12.05 -35.78 -30.66
N CYS A 285 13.24 -35.23 -30.78
CA CYS A 285 13.46 -33.87 -31.30
C CYS A 285 14.07 -33.96 -32.70
N ARG A 286 13.32 -33.51 -33.68
CA ARG A 286 13.78 -33.52 -35.08
C ARG A 286 14.06 -32.13 -35.58
N THR A 287 15.28 -31.90 -36.01
CA THR A 287 15.65 -30.65 -36.68
C THR A 287 16.08 -30.93 -38.11
N SER A 288 15.64 -30.09 -39.04
CA SER A 288 16.10 -30.10 -40.39
C SER A 288 16.71 -28.75 -40.76
N SER A 289 17.92 -28.76 -41.29
CA SER A 289 18.55 -27.55 -41.82
C SER A 289 18.97 -27.79 -43.29
N VAL A 290 18.84 -26.75 -44.12
CA VAL A 290 19.32 -26.73 -45.49
C VAL A 290 20.53 -25.82 -45.58
N VAL A 291 21.71 -26.40 -45.68
CA VAL A 291 22.96 -25.64 -45.84
C VAL A 291 23.55 -25.94 -47.20
N LEU A 292 23.76 -24.92 -48.01
CA LEU A 292 24.34 -25.07 -49.38
C LEU A 292 23.66 -26.09 -50.27
N GLY A 293 22.32 -26.24 -50.19
CA GLY A 293 21.54 -27.17 -50.96
C GLY A 293 21.62 -28.63 -50.50
N MET A 294 22.23 -28.89 -49.37
CA MET A 294 22.22 -30.20 -48.71
C MET A 294 21.23 -30.18 -47.55
N ILE A 295 20.34 -31.15 -47.48
CA ILE A 295 19.44 -31.35 -46.35
C ILE A 295 20.21 -32.17 -45.34
N SER A 296 20.49 -31.58 -44.15
CA SER A 296 20.89 -32.35 -42.97
C SER A 296 19.68 -32.47 -42.04
N ALA A 297 19.33 -33.66 -41.65
CA ALA A 297 18.32 -33.89 -40.61
C ALA A 297 19.05 -34.46 -39.40
N ASN A 298 18.83 -33.84 -38.28
CA ASN A 298 19.30 -34.35 -37.01
C ASN A 298 18.09 -34.83 -36.20
N GLU A 299 18.20 -36.04 -35.69
CA GLU A 299 17.19 -36.65 -34.84
C GLU A 299 17.83 -36.91 -33.48
N TYR A 300 17.21 -36.40 -32.42
CA TYR A 300 17.68 -36.54 -31.03
C TYR A 300 16.60 -37.28 -30.26
N ILE A 301 17.00 -38.27 -29.49
CA ILE A 301 16.15 -38.91 -28.50
C ILE A 301 16.67 -38.54 -27.14
N ILE A 302 15.78 -37.99 -26.33
CA ILE A 302 16.06 -37.61 -24.94
C ILE A 302 15.20 -38.49 -24.06
N GLN A 303 15.77 -39.05 -23.01
CA GLN A 303 15.04 -39.75 -21.96
C GLN A 303 15.23 -39.03 -20.65
N PHE A 304 14.13 -38.75 -19.97
CA PHE A 304 14.13 -38.30 -18.58
C PHE A 304 13.64 -39.43 -17.67
N ASP A 305 14.38 -39.74 -16.64
CA ASP A 305 14.08 -40.79 -15.66
C ASP A 305 14.55 -40.40 -14.27
N ASN A 306 13.63 -39.95 -13.42
CA ASN A 306 13.86 -39.65 -11.99
C ASN A 306 15.19 -38.91 -11.71
N GLY A 307 15.37 -37.75 -12.32
CA GLY A 307 16.56 -36.91 -12.15
C GLY A 307 17.77 -37.33 -12.96
N GLN A 308 17.68 -38.43 -13.71
CA GLN A 308 18.68 -38.86 -14.71
C GLN A 308 18.17 -38.53 -16.09
N MET A 309 19.07 -38.17 -16.98
CA MET A 309 18.75 -38.02 -18.40
C MET A 309 19.78 -38.72 -19.26
N THR A 310 19.31 -39.26 -20.36
CA THR A 310 20.16 -39.75 -21.45
C THR A 310 19.73 -39.14 -22.76
N TYR A 311 20.66 -38.94 -23.66
CA TYR A 311 20.32 -38.49 -25.00
C TYR A 311 21.23 -39.12 -26.05
N GLU A 312 20.66 -39.35 -27.21
CA GLU A 312 21.34 -39.90 -28.39
C GLU A 312 21.07 -38.96 -29.57
N ASN A 313 22.04 -38.87 -30.47
CA ASN A 313 21.92 -38.07 -31.69
C ASN A 313 22.19 -38.92 -32.91
N ALA A 314 21.26 -38.91 -33.84
CA ALA A 314 21.48 -39.45 -35.18
C ALA A 314 21.48 -38.30 -36.19
N ALA A 315 22.64 -38.02 -36.77
CA ALA A 315 22.76 -37.04 -37.84
C ALA A 315 22.70 -37.75 -39.22
N LYS A 316 21.76 -37.32 -40.05
CA LYS A 316 21.63 -37.76 -41.40
C LYS A 316 22.25 -36.75 -42.34
N ALA A 317 23.42 -37.04 -42.89
CA ALA A 317 24.03 -36.27 -43.96
C ALA A 317 23.62 -36.84 -45.32
N ALA A 318 23.36 -35.98 -46.29
CA ALA A 318 23.08 -36.35 -47.67
C ALA A 318 24.32 -36.09 -48.56
N PRO A 319 25.30 -36.96 -48.57
CA PRO A 319 26.38 -36.86 -49.54
C PRO A 319 25.85 -37.07 -50.95
N LYS A 320 26.60 -36.61 -51.93
CA LYS A 320 26.20 -36.60 -53.37
C LYS A 320 25.69 -37.90 -53.92
N PHE A 321 25.83 -39.06 -53.22
CA PHE A 321 25.54 -40.40 -53.72
C PHE A 321 24.88 -41.35 -52.67
N GLY A 322 24.35 -40.89 -51.58
CA GLY A 322 23.69 -41.75 -50.60
C GLY A 322 23.54 -41.01 -49.21
N TYR A 323 22.68 -41.59 -48.39
CA TYR A 323 22.53 -41.06 -47.00
C TYR A 323 23.43 -41.86 -46.06
N GLU A 324 24.31 -41.18 -45.32
CA GLU A 324 25.02 -41.78 -44.21
C GLU A 324 24.46 -41.28 -42.91
N TYR A 325 24.27 -42.20 -41.97
CA TYR A 325 23.87 -41.88 -40.61
C TYR A 325 25.09 -41.89 -39.68
N PHE A 326 25.27 -40.83 -38.97
CA PHE A 326 26.27 -40.75 -37.91
C PHE A 326 25.55 -40.79 -36.57
N TYR A 327 25.92 -41.74 -35.72
CA TYR A 327 25.33 -41.91 -34.39
C TYR A 327 26.31 -41.39 -33.34
N TYR A 328 25.79 -40.57 -32.43
CA TYR A 328 26.57 -40.03 -31.33
C TYR A 328 25.82 -40.30 -30.02
N GLY A 329 26.52 -40.84 -29.02
CA GLY A 329 25.97 -41.21 -27.73
C GLY A 329 25.87 -42.71 -27.53
N PRO A 330 25.16 -43.24 -26.53
CA PRO A 330 24.38 -42.43 -25.59
C PRO A 330 25.24 -41.58 -24.63
N TYR A 331 24.78 -40.39 -24.38
CA TYR A 331 25.35 -39.51 -23.36
C TYR A 331 24.43 -39.48 -22.16
N SER A 332 25.00 -39.41 -20.96
CA SER A 332 24.25 -39.40 -19.70
C SER A 332 24.51 -38.09 -18.93
N GLY A 333 23.54 -37.68 -18.19
CA GLY A 333 23.59 -36.52 -17.32
C GLY A 333 22.53 -36.57 -16.24
N THR A 334 22.45 -35.51 -15.47
CA THR A 334 21.38 -35.29 -14.51
C THR A 334 20.55 -34.09 -14.91
N TYR A 335 19.32 -34.07 -14.43
CA TYR A 335 18.46 -32.90 -14.53
C TYR A 335 17.72 -32.64 -13.22
N THR A 336 17.30 -31.42 -13.02
CA THR A 336 16.42 -31.04 -11.91
C THR A 336 15.40 -30.02 -12.41
N VAL A 337 14.17 -30.16 -11.96
CA VAL A 337 13.13 -29.16 -12.12
C VAL A 337 12.91 -28.49 -10.79
N THR A 338 13.05 -27.18 -10.75
CA THR A 338 12.84 -26.34 -9.55
C THR A 338 11.94 -25.18 -9.92
N LYS A 339 11.61 -24.36 -8.93
CA LYS A 339 10.92 -23.08 -9.17
C LYS A 339 11.67 -22.14 -10.15
N ASP A 340 12.94 -22.37 -10.42
CA ASP A 340 13.73 -21.57 -11.36
C ASP A 340 13.78 -22.16 -12.78
N GLY A 341 13.10 -23.29 -13.01
CA GLY A 341 13.03 -23.98 -14.30
C GLY A 341 13.77 -25.29 -14.32
N LEU A 342 13.97 -25.82 -15.53
CA LEU A 342 14.74 -27.04 -15.79
C LEU A 342 16.22 -26.71 -15.91
N THR A 343 17.04 -27.39 -15.12
CA THR A 343 18.51 -27.33 -15.22
C THR A 343 19.03 -28.70 -15.56
N THR A 344 19.96 -28.79 -16.52
CA THR A 344 20.62 -30.04 -16.93
C THR A 344 22.11 -29.95 -16.69
N GLN A 345 22.72 -31.08 -16.28
CA GLN A 345 24.18 -31.26 -16.19
C GLN A 345 24.56 -32.44 -17.04
N THR A 346 25.03 -32.18 -18.25
CA THR A 346 25.50 -33.18 -19.19
C THR A 346 27.02 -33.13 -19.26
N GLY A 347 27.65 -34.27 -19.58
CA GLY A 347 29.11 -34.34 -19.77
C GLY A 347 29.62 -33.60 -21.03
N HIS A 348 28.73 -33.00 -21.80
CA HIS A 348 28.99 -32.17 -22.98
C HIS A 348 28.42 -30.78 -22.77
N ASN A 349 29.25 -29.75 -22.92
CA ASN A 349 28.87 -28.37 -22.68
C ASN A 349 27.98 -27.77 -23.78
N ASP A 350 27.77 -28.46 -24.88
CA ASP A 350 27.09 -27.92 -26.08
C ASP A 350 25.60 -28.29 -26.14
N TRP A 351 25.06 -28.98 -25.13
CA TRP A 351 23.70 -29.50 -25.16
C TRP A 351 22.90 -29.03 -23.98
N GLN A 352 22.02 -28.08 -24.23
CA GLN A 352 21.08 -27.54 -23.22
C GLN A 352 19.65 -28.01 -23.56
N PHE A 353 18.91 -28.29 -22.52
CA PHE A 353 17.51 -28.71 -22.62
C PHE A 353 16.66 -27.82 -21.75
N GLY A 354 15.42 -27.65 -22.17
CA GLY A 354 14.42 -26.89 -21.48
C GLY A 354 13.06 -27.56 -21.59
N PHE A 355 12.03 -26.87 -21.17
CA PHE A 355 10.65 -27.26 -21.40
C PHE A 355 9.82 -26.06 -21.82
N ASN A 356 8.67 -26.33 -22.44
CA ASN A 356 7.64 -25.33 -22.67
C ASN A 356 6.25 -25.93 -22.37
N ILE A 357 5.24 -25.11 -22.36
CA ILE A 357 3.85 -25.52 -22.27
C ILE A 357 3.19 -25.10 -23.56
N ILE A 358 2.79 -26.11 -24.36
CA ILE A 358 2.21 -25.96 -25.69
C ILE A 358 0.87 -26.69 -25.67
N ASP A 359 -0.21 -25.98 -26.01
CA ASP A 359 -1.57 -26.54 -26.05
C ASP A 359 -1.98 -27.25 -24.74
N GLY A 360 -1.55 -26.71 -23.58
CA GLY A 360 -1.83 -27.27 -22.26
C GLY A 360 -1.01 -28.51 -21.90
N GLU A 361 0.06 -28.81 -22.61
CA GLU A 361 0.95 -29.94 -22.32
C GLU A 361 2.39 -29.48 -22.10
N VAL A 362 3.08 -30.11 -21.14
CA VAL A 362 4.52 -29.93 -20.95
C VAL A 362 5.27 -30.62 -22.04
N VAL A 363 6.10 -29.89 -22.76
CA VAL A 363 6.89 -30.38 -23.90
C VAL A 363 8.37 -30.14 -23.65
N ALA A 364 9.19 -31.20 -23.74
CA ALA A 364 10.64 -31.05 -23.71
C ALA A 364 11.14 -30.29 -24.94
N MET A 365 12.20 -29.50 -24.74
CA MET A 365 12.85 -28.76 -25.82
C MET A 365 14.33 -29.01 -25.79
N ARG A 366 14.90 -29.13 -27.00
CA ARG A 366 16.33 -28.97 -27.19
C ARG A 366 16.63 -27.47 -27.42
N CYS A 367 17.55 -26.94 -26.66
CA CYS A 367 17.97 -25.56 -26.75
C CYS A 367 19.33 -25.47 -27.45
N ASP A 368 19.28 -25.09 -28.72
CA ASP A 368 20.41 -24.57 -29.48
C ASP A 368 20.00 -23.20 -30.03
N ASP A 369 20.74 -22.69 -30.98
CA ASP A 369 20.44 -21.37 -31.58
C ASP A 369 19.03 -21.26 -32.20
N SER A 370 18.29 -22.39 -32.30
CA SER A 370 16.96 -22.46 -32.94
C SER A 370 15.83 -22.88 -32.01
N CYS A 371 16.12 -23.33 -30.76
CA CYS A 371 15.17 -23.91 -29.78
C CYS A 371 13.99 -24.64 -30.39
N THR A 372 14.16 -25.94 -30.60
CA THR A 372 13.17 -26.76 -31.28
C THR A 372 12.37 -27.60 -30.30
N PRO A 373 11.03 -27.51 -30.27
CA PRO A 373 10.19 -28.40 -29.48
C PRO A 373 10.34 -29.85 -29.91
N CYS A 374 10.35 -30.75 -28.94
CA CYS A 374 10.40 -32.18 -29.16
C CYS A 374 8.99 -32.77 -29.18
N SER A 375 8.71 -33.73 -30.05
CA SER A 375 7.48 -34.50 -29.95
C SER A 375 7.65 -35.63 -28.95
N GLY A 376 6.81 -35.64 -27.88
CA GLY A 376 6.91 -36.64 -26.82
C GLY A 376 6.32 -37.98 -27.15
N PHE A 377 7.00 -39.07 -26.73
CA PHE A 377 6.43 -40.40 -26.64
C PHE A 377 6.44 -40.84 -25.19
N LYS A 378 5.33 -40.63 -24.49
CA LYS A 378 5.20 -41.13 -23.11
C LYS A 378 5.14 -42.64 -23.09
N GLY A 379 6.14 -43.31 -22.48
CA GLY A 379 6.03 -44.65 -21.96
C GLY A 379 6.14 -45.80 -22.97
N LYS A 380 7.06 -45.78 -23.93
CA LYS A 380 7.48 -46.99 -24.65
C LYS A 380 8.94 -47.27 -24.37
N ASP A 381 9.17 -48.27 -23.50
CA ASP A 381 10.47 -48.90 -23.33
C ASP A 381 11.01 -49.35 -24.66
N GLY A 382 12.22 -48.93 -25.04
CA GLY A 382 12.97 -49.60 -26.08
C GLY A 382 13.13 -48.85 -27.40
N TYR A 383 13.16 -47.51 -27.42
CA TYR A 383 13.74 -46.82 -28.60
C TYR A 383 15.24 -46.66 -28.36
N SER A 384 16.03 -47.52 -28.99
CA SER A 384 17.43 -47.30 -29.29
C SER A 384 17.60 -47.19 -30.78
N PHE A 385 18.40 -46.27 -31.26
CA PHE A 385 18.86 -46.32 -32.62
C PHE A 385 19.78 -47.54 -32.82
N HIS A 386 19.31 -48.58 -33.50
CA HIS A 386 20.11 -49.68 -33.98
C HIS A 386 20.11 -49.72 -35.51
#